data_dfd90547124556a7d728ef5cbb3daed9
#
_entry.id   dfd90547124556a7d728ef5cbb3daed9
#
_cell.length_a   1.000
_cell.length_b   1.000
_cell.length_c   1.000
_cell.angle_alpha   90.00
_cell.angle_beta   90.00
_cell.angle_gamma   90.00
#
_symmetry.space_group_name_H-M   'P 1'
#
loop_
_entity.id
_entity.type
_entity.pdbx_description
1 polymer ?
#
loop_
_entity_poly.entity_id
_entity_poly.type
_entity_poly.pdbx_seq_one_letter_code
_entity_poly.pdbx_strand_id
1 'polypeptide(L)'
;MNVLITGFDPFGGEPINPAWEAVKAMKDEIAGAKITKLQIPTVVAKSIAKVHEKMQELHPDIVISIGQAGGRFGVTPERVAINVTDARIPDNEGNQPIDEPIFPDGDAAYFSNLPVKAMVQSIRNAGYPSTLSNTAGTYICNHVMYGILYYIQKEFPNVRGGFIHVPYAVSQVVNKPATPSMAIADITAALEAAVKAAVEYEQDIKVIGG
;
A
#
# COMPACT_ATOMS: atom_id res chain seq x y z
N MET A 1 -7.77 17.83 -6.25
CA MET A 1 -6.72 16.80 -6.07
C MET A 1 -7.29 15.45 -6.44
N ASN A 2 -6.55 14.62 -7.18
CA ASN A 2 -6.92 13.26 -7.57
C ASN A 2 -6.01 12.27 -6.85
N VAL A 3 -6.58 11.29 -6.16
CA VAL A 3 -5.86 10.24 -5.44
C VAL A 3 -6.16 8.90 -6.09
N LEU A 4 -5.13 8.19 -6.54
CA LEU A 4 -5.23 6.81 -7.00
C LEU A 4 -4.93 5.89 -5.81
N ILE A 5 -5.88 5.03 -5.47
CA ILE A 5 -5.73 4.01 -4.43
C ILE A 5 -5.87 2.64 -5.06
N THR A 6 -4.90 1.76 -4.82
CA THR A 6 -4.93 0.40 -5.35
C THR A 6 -5.03 -0.64 -4.24
N GLY A 7 -5.61 -1.79 -4.55
CA GLY A 7 -5.62 -2.96 -3.69
C GLY A 7 -5.45 -4.21 -4.54
N PHE A 8 -4.82 -5.24 -3.99
CA PHE A 8 -4.55 -6.48 -4.72
C PHE A 8 -5.77 -7.39 -4.77
N ASP A 9 -5.86 -8.18 -5.83
CA ASP A 9 -6.77 -9.32 -5.91
C ASP A 9 -6.44 -10.40 -4.85
N PRO A 10 -7.34 -11.38 -4.62
CA PRO A 10 -7.06 -12.51 -3.74
C PRO A 10 -5.84 -13.33 -4.18
N PHE A 11 -5.07 -13.84 -3.22
CA PHE A 11 -3.88 -14.67 -3.46
C PHE A 11 -3.71 -15.75 -2.40
N GLY A 12 -2.83 -16.72 -2.64
CA GLY A 12 -2.50 -17.77 -1.68
C GLY A 12 -3.68 -18.66 -1.31
N GLY A 13 -4.68 -18.81 -2.19
CA GLY A 13 -5.89 -19.61 -1.95
C GLY A 13 -6.94 -18.94 -1.06
N GLU A 14 -6.72 -17.71 -0.62
CA GLU A 14 -7.71 -16.95 0.16
C GLU A 14 -8.85 -16.47 -0.76
N PRO A 15 -10.12 -16.48 -0.29
CA PRO A 15 -11.28 -16.06 -1.11
C PRO A 15 -11.37 -14.53 -1.27
N ILE A 16 -10.72 -13.76 -0.40
CA ILE A 16 -10.72 -12.31 -0.40
C ILE A 16 -9.31 -11.77 -0.15
N ASN A 17 -9.08 -10.50 -0.52
CA ASN A 17 -7.94 -9.73 -0.07
C ASN A 17 -8.47 -8.51 0.74
N PRO A 18 -8.16 -8.39 2.05
CA PRO A 18 -8.66 -7.32 2.89
C PRO A 18 -8.27 -5.93 2.39
N ALA A 19 -7.13 -5.81 1.70
CA ALA A 19 -6.71 -4.56 1.10
C ALA A 19 -7.71 -4.08 0.04
N TRP A 20 -8.08 -4.96 -0.91
CA TRP A 20 -9.07 -4.61 -1.93
C TRP A 20 -10.48 -4.42 -1.34
N GLU A 21 -10.90 -5.29 -0.43
CA GLU A 21 -12.23 -5.16 0.18
C GLU A 21 -12.38 -3.81 0.92
N ALA A 22 -11.33 -3.38 1.63
CA ALA A 22 -11.33 -2.08 2.30
C ALA A 22 -11.28 -0.91 1.30
N VAL A 23 -10.40 -0.96 0.29
CA VAL A 23 -10.31 0.07 -0.76
C VAL A 23 -11.63 0.23 -1.50
N LYS A 24 -12.26 -0.87 -1.88
CA LYS A 24 -13.56 -0.88 -2.56
C LYS A 24 -14.65 -0.17 -1.74
N ALA A 25 -14.61 -0.31 -0.40
CA ALA A 25 -15.59 0.27 0.52
C ALA A 25 -15.32 1.73 0.91
N MET A 26 -14.15 2.29 0.58
CA MET A 26 -13.83 3.69 0.87
C MET A 26 -14.79 4.66 0.18
N LYS A 27 -14.92 5.87 0.72
CA LYS A 27 -15.62 6.99 0.08
C LYS A 27 -14.94 7.37 -1.23
N ASP A 28 -15.72 7.93 -2.16
CA ASP A 28 -15.21 8.43 -3.45
C ASP A 28 -14.63 9.85 -3.36
N GLU A 29 -14.78 10.50 -2.19
CA GLU A 29 -14.18 11.78 -1.86
C GLU A 29 -13.70 11.79 -0.41
N ILE A 30 -12.46 12.22 -0.16
CA ILE A 30 -11.86 12.33 1.18
C ILE A 30 -11.10 13.66 1.24
N ALA A 31 -11.42 14.52 2.23
CA ALA A 31 -10.80 15.83 2.43
C ALA A 31 -10.79 16.71 1.14
N GLY A 32 -11.86 16.64 0.34
CA GLY A 32 -11.98 17.36 -0.92
C GLY A 32 -11.19 16.77 -2.10
N ALA A 33 -10.52 15.64 -1.90
CA ALA A 33 -9.82 14.92 -2.97
C ALA A 33 -10.70 13.80 -3.54
N LYS A 34 -10.76 13.71 -4.88
CA LYS A 34 -11.43 12.62 -5.59
C LYS A 34 -10.60 11.33 -5.49
N ILE A 35 -11.24 10.23 -5.10
CA ILE A 35 -10.62 8.92 -4.95
C ILE A 35 -10.93 8.04 -6.15
N THR A 36 -9.91 7.59 -6.84
CA THR A 36 -10.01 6.57 -7.89
C THR A 36 -9.48 5.25 -7.34
N LYS A 37 -10.30 4.21 -7.36
CA LYS A 37 -9.99 2.88 -6.83
C LYS A 37 -9.61 1.94 -7.98
N LEU A 38 -8.53 1.18 -7.82
CA LEU A 38 -8.04 0.24 -8.83
C LEU A 38 -7.69 -1.10 -8.18
N GLN A 39 -8.30 -2.17 -8.63
CA GLN A 39 -7.83 -3.51 -8.29
C GLN A 39 -6.66 -3.89 -9.20
N ILE A 40 -5.57 -4.36 -8.60
CA ILE A 40 -4.37 -4.82 -9.31
C ILE A 40 -4.14 -6.31 -9.08
N PRO A 41 -3.53 -7.03 -10.05
CA PRO A 41 -3.25 -8.45 -9.89
C PRO A 41 -2.08 -8.68 -8.91
N THR A 42 -2.14 -9.77 -8.14
CA THR A 42 -1.01 -10.25 -7.34
C THR A 42 -0.07 -11.05 -8.23
N VAL A 43 0.54 -10.35 -9.20
CA VAL A 43 1.45 -10.91 -10.22
C VAL A 43 2.62 -9.95 -10.43
N VAL A 44 3.83 -10.49 -10.34
CA VAL A 44 5.09 -9.74 -10.59
C VAL A 44 5.02 -9.08 -11.98
N ALA A 45 5.56 -7.89 -12.13
CA ALA A 45 5.52 -7.03 -13.31
C ALA A 45 4.12 -6.55 -13.73
N LYS A 46 3.09 -7.41 -13.79
CA LYS A 46 1.73 -6.99 -14.18
C LYS A 46 1.09 -6.02 -13.19
N SER A 47 1.37 -6.19 -11.90
CA SER A 47 0.92 -5.28 -10.86
C SER A 47 1.44 -3.86 -11.08
N ILE A 48 2.75 -3.70 -11.27
CA ILE A 48 3.38 -2.41 -11.54
C ILE A 48 2.88 -1.83 -12.86
N ALA A 49 2.85 -2.62 -13.93
CA ALA A 49 2.42 -2.17 -15.25
C ALA A 49 1.00 -1.59 -15.21
N LYS A 50 0.08 -2.25 -14.51
CA LYS A 50 -1.30 -1.76 -14.36
C LYS A 50 -1.40 -0.46 -13.57
N VAL A 51 -0.59 -0.29 -12.53
CA VAL A 51 -0.54 0.97 -11.79
C VAL A 51 0.03 2.09 -12.66
N HIS A 52 1.14 1.82 -13.37
CA HIS A 52 1.79 2.79 -14.26
C HIS A 52 0.85 3.26 -15.38
N GLU A 53 0.18 2.34 -16.07
CA GLU A 53 -0.85 2.66 -17.07
C GLU A 53 -1.93 3.60 -16.49
N LYS A 54 -2.41 3.30 -15.27
CA LYS A 54 -3.43 4.14 -14.62
C LYS A 54 -2.88 5.50 -14.16
N MET A 55 -1.62 5.58 -13.78
CA MET A 55 -0.96 6.85 -13.51
C MET A 55 -0.85 7.72 -14.76
N GLN A 56 -0.54 7.13 -15.91
CA GLN A 56 -0.48 7.82 -17.21
C GLN A 56 -1.88 8.31 -17.66
N GLU A 57 -2.93 7.53 -17.43
CA GLU A 57 -4.30 7.91 -17.76
C GLU A 57 -4.85 9.02 -16.85
N LEU A 58 -4.64 8.88 -15.53
CA LEU A 58 -5.31 9.69 -14.53
C LEU A 58 -4.53 10.97 -14.17
N HIS A 59 -3.20 10.96 -14.35
CA HIS A 59 -2.29 11.99 -13.83
C HIS A 59 -2.63 12.36 -12.37
N PRO A 60 -2.56 11.40 -11.43
CA PRO A 60 -2.97 11.64 -10.04
C PRO A 60 -1.97 12.55 -9.32
N ASP A 61 -2.43 13.25 -8.28
CA ASP A 61 -1.56 13.99 -7.36
C ASP A 61 -0.91 13.07 -6.31
N ILE A 62 -1.64 11.99 -5.95
CA ILE A 62 -1.19 11.02 -4.94
C ILE A 62 -1.50 9.59 -5.42
N VAL A 63 -0.57 8.67 -5.20
CA VAL A 63 -0.75 7.23 -5.44
C VAL A 63 -0.46 6.45 -4.17
N ILE A 64 -1.43 5.68 -3.66
CA ILE A 64 -1.26 4.84 -2.48
C ILE A 64 -1.69 3.41 -2.81
N SER A 65 -0.76 2.47 -2.74
CA SER A 65 -1.09 1.05 -2.84
C SER A 65 -1.32 0.45 -1.46
N ILE A 66 -2.32 -0.43 -1.38
CA ILE A 66 -2.70 -1.11 -0.16
C ILE A 66 -2.48 -2.60 -0.33
N GLY A 67 -1.80 -3.24 0.63
CA GLY A 67 -1.54 -4.67 0.61
C GLY A 67 -1.81 -5.34 1.95
N GLN A 68 -2.05 -6.66 1.94
CA GLN A 68 -2.21 -7.46 3.13
C GLN A 68 -0.84 -7.86 3.70
N ALA A 69 -0.62 -7.64 4.99
CA ALA A 69 0.49 -8.19 5.74
C ALA A 69 -0.03 -9.02 6.93
N GLY A 70 -0.18 -10.31 6.71
CA GLY A 70 -0.61 -11.24 7.77
C GLY A 70 0.35 -11.23 8.95
N GLY A 71 -0.20 -11.23 10.18
CA GLY A 71 0.56 -11.16 11.42
C GLY A 71 0.79 -9.75 11.97
N ARG A 72 0.48 -8.70 11.24
CA ARG A 72 0.50 -7.32 11.76
C ARG A 72 -0.75 -7.03 12.59
N PHE A 73 -0.58 -6.26 13.68
CA PHE A 73 -1.66 -5.91 14.61
C PHE A 73 -2.44 -4.64 14.20
N GLY A 74 -1.94 -3.88 13.25
CA GLY A 74 -2.54 -2.60 12.85
C GLY A 74 -2.20 -2.21 11.43
N VAL A 75 -2.72 -1.07 11.01
CA VAL A 75 -2.46 -0.47 9.70
C VAL A 75 -1.10 0.22 9.72
N THR A 76 -0.24 -0.10 8.76
CA THR A 76 1.15 0.33 8.78
C THR A 76 1.56 1.01 7.48
N PRO A 77 1.65 2.36 7.43
CA PRO A 77 2.32 3.06 6.36
C PRO A 77 3.78 2.63 6.24
N GLU A 78 4.25 2.41 5.03
CA GLU A 78 5.61 1.96 4.73
C GLU A 78 6.51 3.16 4.41
N ARG A 79 7.71 3.18 5.00
CA ARG A 79 8.67 4.28 4.80
C ARG A 79 9.51 4.10 3.53
N VAL A 80 9.88 2.87 3.20
CA VAL A 80 10.90 2.59 2.18
C VAL A 80 10.58 1.30 1.43
N ALA A 81 10.89 1.29 0.14
CA ALA A 81 10.95 0.10 -0.71
C ALA A 81 12.37 -0.12 -1.21
N ILE A 82 12.77 -1.37 -1.37
CA ILE A 82 14.10 -1.77 -1.82
C ILE A 82 14.05 -2.44 -3.19
N ASN A 83 15.13 -2.31 -3.97
CA ASN A 83 15.22 -2.82 -5.35
C ASN A 83 15.50 -4.33 -5.39
N VAL A 84 14.63 -5.12 -4.78
CA VAL A 84 14.74 -6.58 -4.81
C VAL A 84 13.35 -7.22 -4.80
N THR A 85 13.17 -8.25 -5.60
CA THR A 85 12.08 -9.22 -5.50
C THR A 85 12.68 -10.55 -5.09
N ASP A 86 12.32 -11.01 -3.89
CA ASP A 86 12.68 -12.32 -3.36
C ASP A 86 11.40 -12.98 -2.84
N ALA A 87 10.81 -13.82 -3.70
CA ALA A 87 9.45 -14.32 -3.52
C ALA A 87 9.44 -15.64 -2.74
N ARG A 88 9.03 -15.60 -1.48
CA ARG A 88 8.88 -16.78 -0.63
C ARG A 88 7.86 -17.79 -1.15
N ILE A 89 6.85 -17.33 -1.88
CA ILE A 89 5.80 -18.12 -2.52
C ILE A 89 5.61 -17.65 -3.97
N PRO A 90 5.15 -18.49 -4.89
CA PRO A 90 4.81 -18.04 -6.24
C PRO A 90 3.65 -17.03 -6.21
N ASP A 91 3.61 -16.16 -7.22
CA ASP A 91 2.49 -15.28 -7.49
C ASP A 91 1.28 -16.03 -8.08
N ASN A 92 0.20 -15.32 -8.41
CA ASN A 92 -1.01 -15.93 -8.95
C ASN A 92 -0.84 -16.57 -10.35
N GLU A 93 0.30 -16.33 -11.02
CA GLU A 93 0.65 -16.95 -12.31
C GLU A 93 1.82 -17.94 -12.20
N GLY A 94 2.29 -18.21 -10.99
CA GLY A 94 3.38 -19.16 -10.75
C GLY A 94 4.79 -18.57 -10.85
N ASN A 95 4.94 -17.24 -11.01
CA ASN A 95 6.25 -16.62 -11.03
C ASN A 95 6.81 -16.53 -9.60
N GLN A 96 8.08 -16.90 -9.43
CA GLN A 96 8.76 -16.87 -8.14
C GLN A 96 10.21 -16.39 -8.31
N PRO A 97 10.43 -15.08 -8.56
CA PRO A 97 11.78 -14.52 -8.63
C PRO A 97 12.48 -14.62 -7.28
N ILE A 98 13.80 -14.86 -7.32
CA ILE A 98 14.67 -15.01 -6.15
C ILE A 98 15.85 -14.06 -6.30
N ASP A 99 15.99 -13.10 -5.36
CA ASP A 99 17.07 -12.09 -5.35
C ASP A 99 17.22 -11.31 -6.67
N GLU A 100 16.12 -11.04 -7.36
CA GLU A 100 16.13 -10.31 -8.62
C GLU A 100 15.88 -8.80 -8.40
N PRO A 101 16.61 -7.91 -9.10
CA PRO A 101 16.29 -6.47 -9.06
C PRO A 101 14.93 -6.21 -9.71
N ILE A 102 14.17 -5.26 -9.15
CA ILE A 102 12.87 -4.85 -9.71
C ILE A 102 13.09 -4.06 -11.01
N PHE A 103 13.99 -3.07 -10.96
CA PHE A 103 14.49 -2.33 -12.13
C PHE A 103 16.01 -2.28 -12.09
N PRO A 104 16.69 -2.81 -13.11
CA PRO A 104 18.16 -2.86 -13.15
C PRO A 104 18.85 -1.49 -13.13
N ASP A 105 18.16 -0.43 -13.60
CA ASP A 105 18.64 0.96 -13.62
C ASP A 105 18.09 1.82 -12.46
N GLY A 106 17.36 1.19 -11.53
CA GLY A 106 16.81 1.86 -10.35
C GLY A 106 17.82 1.91 -9.19
N ASP A 107 17.63 2.88 -8.28
CA ASP A 107 18.43 3.01 -7.06
C ASP A 107 18.20 1.81 -6.13
N ALA A 108 19.10 1.59 -5.16
CA ALA A 108 18.98 0.49 -4.19
C ALA A 108 17.69 0.55 -3.37
N ALA A 109 17.15 1.75 -3.14
CA ALA A 109 15.91 1.97 -2.40
C ALA A 109 15.29 3.32 -2.74
N TYR A 110 13.96 3.41 -2.61
CA TYR A 110 13.21 4.66 -2.68
C TYR A 110 12.38 4.86 -1.40
N PHE A 111 12.45 6.05 -0.85
CA PHE A 111 11.62 6.44 0.29
C PHE A 111 10.28 6.96 -0.19
N SER A 112 9.21 6.61 0.53
CA SER A 112 7.91 7.25 0.35
C SER A 112 8.02 8.75 0.57
N ASN A 113 7.45 9.54 -0.32
CA ASN A 113 7.32 10.99 -0.18
C ASN A 113 5.94 11.41 0.37
N LEU A 114 5.18 10.45 0.91
CA LEU A 114 3.98 10.71 1.69
C LEU A 114 4.32 11.15 3.12
N PRO A 115 3.44 11.88 3.81
CA PRO A 115 3.59 12.27 5.20
C PRO A 115 3.29 11.09 6.14
N VAL A 116 4.15 10.05 6.11
CA VAL A 116 3.89 8.73 6.73
C VAL A 116 3.69 8.80 8.24
N LYS A 117 4.33 9.74 8.95
CA LYS A 117 4.12 9.93 10.39
C LYS A 117 2.79 10.64 10.69
N ALA A 118 2.41 11.63 9.88
CA ALA A 118 1.10 12.25 9.96
C ALA A 118 -0.01 11.24 9.68
N MET A 119 0.19 10.33 8.72
CA MET A 119 -0.73 9.23 8.43
C MET A 119 -0.90 8.31 9.65
N VAL A 120 0.20 7.85 10.27
CA VAL A 120 0.15 7.05 11.51
C VAL A 120 -0.61 7.78 12.62
N GLN A 121 -0.31 9.07 12.82
CA GLN A 121 -0.98 9.87 13.85
C GLN A 121 -2.48 10.03 13.57
N SER A 122 -2.86 10.25 12.31
CA SER A 122 -4.26 10.38 11.90
C SER A 122 -5.04 9.08 12.13
N ILE A 123 -4.44 7.92 11.79
CA ILE A 123 -5.05 6.60 12.05
C ILE A 123 -5.25 6.40 13.57
N ARG A 124 -4.25 6.72 14.40
CA ARG A 124 -4.34 6.62 15.86
C ARG A 124 -5.39 7.55 16.45
N ASN A 125 -5.47 8.78 15.96
CA ASN A 125 -6.49 9.75 16.38
C ASN A 125 -7.91 9.31 16.01
N ALA A 126 -8.07 8.50 14.95
CA ALA A 126 -9.32 7.88 14.57
C ALA A 126 -9.66 6.62 15.40
N GLY A 127 -8.79 6.21 16.35
CA GLY A 127 -9.03 5.09 17.27
C GLY A 127 -8.51 3.74 16.78
N TYR A 128 -7.68 3.71 15.74
CA TYR A 128 -7.16 2.45 15.17
C TYR A 128 -5.67 2.26 15.43
N PRO A 129 -5.21 1.02 15.68
CA PRO A 129 -3.78 0.75 15.88
C PRO A 129 -3.00 0.99 14.58
N SER A 130 -1.90 1.74 14.71
CA SER A 130 -1.02 2.03 13.59
C SER A 130 0.41 2.24 14.07
N THR A 131 1.38 1.81 13.26
CA THR A 131 2.81 2.05 13.44
C THR A 131 3.46 2.33 12.10
N LEU A 132 4.58 3.05 12.11
CA LEU A 132 5.39 3.24 10.92
C LEU A 132 6.25 2.00 10.68
N SER A 133 6.21 1.48 9.45
CA SER A 133 7.02 0.33 9.05
C SER A 133 8.23 0.77 8.22
N ASN A 134 9.36 0.10 8.41
CA ASN A 134 10.59 0.33 7.68
C ASN A 134 10.90 -0.78 6.65
N THR A 135 9.93 -1.65 6.37
CA THR A 135 10.09 -2.68 5.34
C THR A 135 8.74 -3.17 4.84
N ALA A 136 8.55 -3.09 3.52
CA ALA A 136 7.42 -3.70 2.82
C ALA A 136 7.66 -5.20 2.48
N GLY A 137 8.75 -5.78 2.98
CA GLY A 137 9.21 -7.12 2.62
C GLY A 137 9.94 -7.15 1.28
N THR A 138 9.93 -8.32 0.62
CA THR A 138 10.61 -8.55 -0.66
C THR A 138 9.69 -9.21 -1.70
N TYR A 139 8.40 -9.29 -1.41
CA TYR A 139 7.39 -9.84 -2.29
C TYR A 139 6.66 -8.72 -3.08
N ILE A 140 5.51 -9.00 -3.66
CA ILE A 140 4.78 -8.09 -4.57
C ILE A 140 4.44 -6.74 -3.94
N CYS A 141 4.23 -6.65 -2.63
CA CYS A 141 3.98 -5.38 -1.95
C CYS A 141 5.17 -4.41 -2.09
N ASN A 142 6.37 -4.89 -1.78
CA ASN A 142 7.61 -4.13 -2.01
C ASN A 142 7.83 -3.84 -3.49
N HIS A 143 7.56 -4.82 -4.36
CA HIS A 143 7.68 -4.69 -5.81
C HIS A 143 6.82 -3.53 -6.35
N VAL A 144 5.54 -3.47 -5.97
CA VAL A 144 4.63 -2.39 -6.38
C VAL A 144 5.00 -1.05 -5.77
N MET A 145 5.33 -1.01 -4.47
CA MET A 145 5.77 0.22 -3.82
C MET A 145 7.01 0.79 -4.49
N TYR A 146 8.01 -0.07 -4.75
CA TYR A 146 9.22 0.34 -5.44
C TYR A 146 8.93 0.86 -6.85
N GLY A 147 8.12 0.14 -7.62
CA GLY A 147 7.74 0.54 -8.97
C GLY A 147 7.03 1.89 -9.05
N ILE A 148 6.09 2.15 -8.13
CA ILE A 148 5.42 3.46 -8.03
C ILE A 148 6.46 4.57 -7.78
N LEU A 149 7.34 4.39 -6.81
CA LEU A 149 8.35 5.40 -6.44
C LEU A 149 9.40 5.59 -7.56
N TYR A 150 9.77 4.53 -8.26
CA TYR A 150 10.63 4.60 -9.44
C TYR A 150 9.99 5.46 -10.54
N TYR A 151 8.72 5.22 -10.90
CA TYR A 151 8.04 6.02 -11.92
C TYR A 151 7.78 7.46 -11.47
N ILE A 152 7.49 7.68 -10.19
CA ILE A 152 7.40 9.04 -9.63
C ILE A 152 8.71 9.79 -9.87
N GLN A 153 9.86 9.17 -9.59
CA GLN A 153 11.16 9.82 -9.80
C GLN A 153 11.49 10.05 -11.28
N LYS A 154 11.12 9.12 -12.16
CA LYS A 154 11.50 9.17 -13.58
C LYS A 154 10.52 9.97 -14.46
N GLU A 155 9.21 9.85 -14.20
CA GLU A 155 8.16 10.33 -15.11
C GLU A 155 7.16 11.30 -14.45
N PHE A 156 6.96 11.21 -13.14
CA PHE A 156 5.91 11.96 -12.43
C PHE A 156 6.43 12.75 -11.22
N PRO A 157 7.40 13.68 -11.38
CA PRO A 157 8.12 14.29 -10.25
C PRO A 157 7.24 15.11 -9.29
N ASN A 158 6.02 15.47 -9.69
CA ASN A 158 5.06 16.20 -8.86
C ASN A 158 4.07 15.28 -8.13
N VAL A 159 4.11 13.97 -8.38
CA VAL A 159 3.23 12.99 -7.73
C VAL A 159 3.84 12.53 -6.40
N ARG A 160 3.00 12.37 -5.39
CA ARG A 160 3.39 11.74 -4.13
C ARG A 160 2.90 10.29 -4.08
N GLY A 161 3.71 9.38 -3.55
CA GLY A 161 3.34 7.98 -3.53
C GLY A 161 3.94 7.18 -2.39
N GLY A 162 3.31 6.03 -2.14
CA GLY A 162 3.74 5.10 -1.11
C GLY A 162 2.82 3.90 -0.98
N PHE A 163 2.93 3.24 0.16
CA PHE A 163 2.27 1.97 0.42
C PHE A 163 1.77 1.88 1.86
N ILE A 164 0.65 1.20 2.07
CA ILE A 164 0.13 0.89 3.40
C ILE A 164 -0.18 -0.60 3.48
N HIS A 165 0.30 -1.27 4.51
CA HIS A 165 -0.11 -2.62 4.83
C HIS A 165 -1.26 -2.65 5.82
N VAL A 166 -2.18 -3.60 5.61
CA VAL A 166 -3.32 -3.87 6.49
C VAL A 166 -3.26 -5.31 7.02
N PRO A 167 -3.82 -5.59 8.22
CA PRO A 167 -3.89 -6.95 8.77
C PRO A 167 -4.80 -7.87 7.96
N TYR A 168 -4.85 -9.15 8.37
CA TYR A 168 -5.91 -10.07 7.93
C TYR A 168 -7.31 -9.52 8.25
N ALA A 169 -8.28 -9.82 7.40
CA ALA A 169 -9.69 -9.71 7.77
C ALA A 169 -10.05 -10.77 8.81
N VAL A 170 -11.06 -10.49 9.66
CA VAL A 170 -11.52 -11.42 10.70
C VAL A 170 -11.91 -12.79 10.12
N SER A 171 -12.55 -12.81 8.95
CA SER A 171 -12.96 -14.05 8.27
C SER A 171 -11.80 -14.96 7.85
N GLN A 172 -10.60 -14.39 7.63
CA GLN A 172 -9.42 -15.17 7.22
C GLN A 172 -8.72 -15.89 8.38
N VAL A 173 -9.05 -15.54 9.62
CA VAL A 173 -8.35 -16.05 10.81
C VAL A 173 -9.23 -16.93 11.73
N VAL A 174 -10.47 -17.21 11.34
CA VAL A 174 -11.42 -18.00 12.15
C VAL A 174 -10.80 -19.32 12.63
N ASN A 175 -9.98 -19.95 11.80
CA ASN A 175 -9.28 -21.19 12.10
C ASN A 175 -7.75 -21.01 12.30
N LYS A 176 -7.29 -19.78 12.52
CA LYS A 176 -5.86 -19.46 12.75
C LYS A 176 -5.69 -18.89 14.17
N PRO A 177 -5.51 -19.72 15.21
CA PRO A 177 -5.42 -19.24 16.59
C PRO A 177 -4.26 -18.26 16.78
N ALA A 178 -4.43 -17.29 17.69
CA ALA A 178 -3.45 -16.26 18.02
C ALA A 178 -2.97 -15.39 16.82
N THR A 179 -3.77 -15.31 15.76
CA THR A 179 -3.45 -14.51 14.58
C THR A 179 -4.20 -13.17 14.63
N PRO A 180 -3.49 -12.04 14.58
CA PRO A 180 -4.12 -10.72 14.61
C PRO A 180 -4.96 -10.48 13.34
N SER A 181 -6.06 -9.78 13.51
CA SER A 181 -6.97 -9.42 12.42
C SER A 181 -7.72 -8.14 12.74
N MET A 182 -8.33 -7.54 11.72
CA MET A 182 -9.14 -6.34 11.86
C MET A 182 -10.38 -6.46 10.97
N ALA A 183 -11.52 -5.91 11.40
CA ALA A 183 -12.71 -5.89 10.57
C ALA A 183 -12.50 -5.01 9.32
N ILE A 184 -13.08 -5.37 8.18
CA ILE A 184 -12.94 -4.60 6.94
C ILE A 184 -13.40 -3.15 7.14
N ALA A 185 -14.47 -2.92 7.89
CA ALA A 185 -14.95 -1.57 8.18
C ALA A 185 -13.92 -0.73 8.95
N ASP A 186 -13.21 -1.33 9.91
CA ASP A 186 -12.17 -0.65 10.68
C ASP A 186 -10.92 -0.40 9.82
N ILE A 187 -10.53 -1.35 8.96
CA ILE A 187 -9.47 -1.17 7.97
C ILE A 187 -9.82 0.00 7.05
N THR A 188 -11.06 0.04 6.53
CA THR A 188 -11.54 1.11 5.65
C THR A 188 -11.45 2.48 6.33
N ALA A 189 -11.95 2.60 7.57
CA ALA A 189 -11.90 3.85 8.31
C ALA A 189 -10.48 4.30 8.64
N ALA A 190 -9.59 3.37 8.98
CA ALA A 190 -8.17 3.64 9.19
C ALA A 190 -7.48 4.12 7.92
N LEU A 191 -7.79 3.52 6.75
CA LEU A 191 -7.27 3.95 5.46
C LEU A 191 -7.81 5.34 5.07
N GLU A 192 -9.09 5.63 5.29
CA GLU A 192 -9.66 6.97 5.06
C GLU A 192 -8.95 8.04 5.91
N ALA A 193 -8.63 7.73 7.17
CA ALA A 193 -7.85 8.61 8.04
C ALA A 193 -6.41 8.83 7.52
N ALA A 194 -5.77 7.78 7.00
CA ALA A 194 -4.44 7.88 6.39
C ALA A 194 -4.47 8.74 5.12
N VAL A 195 -5.45 8.51 4.24
CA VAL A 195 -5.62 9.29 3.00
C VAL A 195 -5.93 10.75 3.31
N LYS A 196 -6.77 11.02 4.30
CA LYS A 196 -7.02 12.40 4.77
C LYS A 196 -5.70 13.09 5.14
N ALA A 197 -4.85 12.45 5.94
CA ALA A 197 -3.55 13.03 6.28
C ALA A 197 -2.65 13.23 5.04
N ALA A 198 -2.63 12.28 4.10
CA ALA A 198 -1.87 12.41 2.87
C ALA A 198 -2.32 13.60 2.01
N VAL A 199 -3.62 13.94 2.05
CA VAL A 199 -4.19 15.11 1.36
C VAL A 199 -3.88 16.42 2.07
N GLU A 200 -4.02 16.45 3.41
CA GLU A 200 -3.91 17.67 4.23
C GLU A 200 -2.46 18.09 4.52
N TYR A 201 -1.50 17.17 4.49
CA TYR A 201 -0.10 17.43 4.80
C TYR A 201 0.79 17.28 3.56
N GLU A 202 1.41 18.36 3.12
CA GLU A 202 2.41 18.32 2.04
C GLU A 202 3.76 17.78 2.53
N GLN A 203 4.12 18.06 3.78
CA GLN A 203 5.34 17.60 4.43
C GLN A 203 5.00 16.81 5.70
N ASP A 204 5.85 15.85 6.01
CA ASP A 204 5.66 15.01 7.19
C ASP A 204 5.92 15.78 8.49
N ILE A 205 5.24 15.36 9.55
CA ILE A 205 5.39 15.95 10.88
C ILE A 205 6.65 15.44 11.58
N LYS A 206 7.27 16.29 12.40
CA LYS A 206 8.46 15.95 13.19
C LYS A 206 8.04 15.43 14.58
N VAL A 207 7.63 14.18 14.65
CA VAL A 207 7.33 13.49 15.90
C VAL A 207 8.18 12.25 16.04
N ILE A 208 8.41 11.79 17.29
CA ILE A 208 9.05 10.50 17.54
C ILE A 208 8.11 9.43 16.95
N GLY A 209 8.60 8.71 15.95
CA GLY A 209 7.86 7.61 15.34
C GLY A 209 7.74 6.46 16.34
N GLY A 210 6.54 6.02 16.59
CA GLY A 210 6.28 4.82 17.39
C GLY A 210 6.23 3.59 16.51
#